data_5e81a8f13ab883e7013407954d9340f4
#
_entry.id   5e81a8f13ab883e7013407954d9340f4
#
_cell.length_a   1.000
_cell.length_b   1.000
_cell.length_c   1.000
_cell.angle_alpha   90.00
_cell.angle_beta   90.00
_cell.angle_gamma   90.00
#
_symmetry.space_group_name_H-M   'P 1'
#
loop_
_entity.id
_entity.type
_entity.pdbx_description
1 polymer ?
#
loop_
_entity_poly.entity_id
_entity_poly.type
_entity_poly.pdbx_seq_one_letter_code
_entity_poly.pdbx_strand_id
1 'polypeptide(L)'
;AHALQESNFRPDAVSPAGARGLMQVRPGTAGDLIRWRGISGDPGRLTDPVNNIEFGQTYLEYVRDLPSTGGLLPRVIASYNAGPAPIAEWNSRFDQSDPLLFIETIPYWETRGYVPIVLRNYWIYEQLGADESPSRRALVAGLWPRFPGMAGPTAVRIDPRRPQTAMGRD
;
A
#
# COMPACT_ATOMS: atom_id res chain seq x y z
N ALA A 1 2.69 -1.93 -10.12
CA ALA A 1 1.47 -1.16 -9.98
C ALA A 1 1.76 0.26 -9.44
N HIS A 2 2.42 0.38 -8.28
CA HIS A 2 2.75 1.71 -7.70
C HIS A 2 3.60 2.56 -8.65
N ALA A 3 4.76 2.09 -9.13
CA ALA A 3 5.63 2.86 -10.01
C ALA A 3 4.94 3.39 -11.28
N LEU A 4 3.99 2.63 -11.82
CA LEU A 4 3.16 3.11 -12.94
C LEU A 4 2.30 4.30 -12.52
N GLN A 5 1.63 4.24 -11.36
CA GLN A 5 0.80 5.33 -10.86
C GLN A 5 1.61 6.54 -10.40
N GLU A 6 2.74 6.30 -9.74
CA GLU A 6 3.57 7.36 -9.13
C GLU A 6 4.31 8.21 -10.17
N SER A 7 4.87 7.60 -11.20
CA SER A 7 5.76 8.29 -12.12
C SER A 7 5.57 7.93 -13.60
N ASN A 8 4.66 6.99 -13.92
CA ASN A 8 4.58 6.36 -15.24
C ASN A 8 5.96 5.81 -15.68
N PHE A 9 6.66 5.17 -14.72
CA PHE A 9 8.01 4.63 -14.87
C PHE A 9 9.11 5.64 -15.25
N ARG A 10 8.92 6.93 -14.95
CA ARG A 10 9.96 7.95 -15.18
C ARG A 10 10.90 8.04 -13.96
N PRO A 11 12.19 7.67 -14.12
CA PRO A 11 13.12 7.66 -12.99
C PRO A 11 13.51 9.07 -12.53
N ASP A 12 13.38 10.07 -13.38
CA ASP A 12 13.70 11.49 -13.14
C ASP A 12 12.50 12.30 -12.61
N ALA A 13 11.34 11.66 -12.39
CA ALA A 13 10.15 12.36 -11.92
C ALA A 13 10.37 13.01 -10.56
N VAL A 14 9.95 14.27 -10.43
CA VAL A 14 9.97 15.03 -9.18
C VAL A 14 8.62 15.71 -9.00
N SER A 15 7.96 15.44 -7.87
CA SER A 15 6.67 16.07 -7.54
C SER A 15 6.86 17.44 -6.89
N PRO A 16 5.82 18.30 -6.90
CA PRO A 16 5.85 19.58 -6.17
C PRO A 16 6.14 19.42 -4.67
N ALA A 17 5.77 18.29 -4.08
CA ALA A 17 6.03 17.96 -2.68
C ALA A 17 7.43 17.37 -2.44
N GLY A 18 8.28 17.30 -3.48
CA GLY A 18 9.65 16.82 -3.39
C GLY A 18 9.81 15.30 -3.37
N ALA A 19 8.76 14.54 -3.70
CA ALA A 19 8.88 13.11 -3.94
C ALA A 19 9.62 12.85 -5.25
N ARG A 20 10.44 11.78 -5.34
CA ARG A 20 11.37 11.56 -6.44
C ARG A 20 11.37 10.14 -6.95
N GLY A 21 11.63 10.00 -8.25
CA GLY A 21 11.91 8.74 -8.92
C GLY A 21 10.69 7.87 -9.18
N LEU A 22 10.93 6.62 -9.55
CA LEU A 22 9.93 5.65 -9.99
C LEU A 22 8.77 5.45 -9.00
N MET A 23 9.10 5.38 -7.70
CA MET A 23 8.17 5.10 -6.61
C MET A 23 7.79 6.37 -5.83
N GLN A 24 8.20 7.56 -6.29
CA GLN A 24 7.95 8.86 -5.67
C GLN A 24 8.25 8.88 -4.17
N VAL A 25 9.45 8.43 -3.82
CA VAL A 25 9.93 8.42 -2.43
C VAL A 25 10.39 9.83 -2.02
N ARG A 26 9.99 10.28 -0.84
CA ARG A 26 10.47 11.54 -0.27
C ARG A 26 11.82 11.34 0.43
N PRO A 27 12.78 12.29 0.35
CA PRO A 27 14.08 12.15 1.02
C PRO A 27 13.98 11.90 2.53
N GLY A 28 13.01 12.54 3.21
CA GLY A 28 12.75 12.30 4.63
C GLY A 28 12.32 10.85 4.91
N THR A 29 11.41 10.31 4.11
CA THR A 29 10.98 8.90 4.21
C THR A 29 12.15 7.95 3.99
N ALA A 30 13.00 8.21 2.99
CA ALA A 30 14.20 7.40 2.76
C ALA A 30 15.15 7.41 3.97
N GLY A 31 15.38 8.58 4.58
CA GLY A 31 16.18 8.71 5.80
C GLY A 31 15.56 7.96 7.00
N ASP A 32 14.24 7.98 7.13
CA ASP A 32 13.52 7.22 8.16
C ASP A 32 13.66 5.71 7.96
N LEU A 33 13.54 5.22 6.73
CA LEU A 33 13.69 3.79 6.41
C LEU A 33 15.09 3.27 6.72
N ILE A 34 16.14 4.05 6.46
CA ILE A 34 17.51 3.70 6.88
C ILE A 34 17.56 3.49 8.39
N ARG A 35 16.97 4.43 9.15
CA ARG A 35 16.96 4.35 10.64
C ARG A 35 16.11 3.19 11.17
N TRP A 36 14.96 2.93 10.57
CA TRP A 36 13.99 1.96 11.11
C TRP A 36 14.20 0.53 10.58
N ARG A 37 14.68 0.39 9.37
CA ARG A 37 14.84 -0.90 8.69
C ARG A 37 16.29 -1.28 8.43
N GLY A 38 17.24 -0.36 8.64
CA GLY A 38 18.68 -0.63 8.49
C GLY A 38 19.09 -0.90 7.04
N ILE A 39 18.32 -0.42 6.06
CA ILE A 39 18.66 -0.61 4.64
C ILE A 39 19.87 0.26 4.25
N SER A 40 20.64 -0.23 3.30
CA SER A 40 21.76 0.49 2.69
C SER A 40 21.26 1.21 1.45
N GLY A 41 21.14 2.53 1.52
CA GLY A 41 20.70 3.33 0.39
C GLY A 41 21.13 4.79 0.56
N ASP A 42 21.07 5.56 -0.52
CA ASP A 42 21.40 6.98 -0.52
C ASP A 42 20.17 7.85 -0.76
N PRO A 43 19.64 8.56 0.28
CA PRO A 43 18.52 9.49 0.12
C PRO A 43 18.78 10.63 -0.86
N GLY A 44 20.05 10.91 -1.19
CA GLY A 44 20.44 11.90 -2.19
C GLY A 44 20.26 11.40 -3.64
N ARG A 45 20.19 10.09 -3.85
CA ARG A 45 20.13 9.45 -5.16
C ARG A 45 18.78 8.80 -5.49
N LEU A 46 17.69 9.43 -5.13
CA LEU A 46 16.33 8.89 -5.34
C LEU A 46 15.86 8.90 -6.81
N THR A 47 16.64 9.46 -7.74
CA THR A 47 16.44 9.33 -9.19
C THR A 47 17.17 8.15 -9.79
N ASP A 48 18.05 7.48 -9.03
CA ASP A 48 18.61 6.18 -9.42
C ASP A 48 17.53 5.11 -9.31
N PRO A 49 17.21 4.37 -10.40
CA PRO A 49 16.10 3.43 -10.42
C PRO A 49 16.21 2.31 -9.38
N VAL A 50 17.40 1.73 -9.21
CA VAL A 50 17.61 0.61 -8.27
C VAL A 50 17.43 1.10 -6.84
N ASN A 51 18.12 2.18 -6.49
CA ASN A 51 18.03 2.79 -5.17
C ASN A 51 16.57 3.23 -4.84
N ASN A 52 15.85 3.78 -5.82
CA ASN A 52 14.47 4.23 -5.62
C ASN A 52 13.50 3.07 -5.42
N ILE A 53 13.61 2.00 -6.20
CA ILE A 53 12.78 0.80 -6.05
C ILE A 53 13.02 0.14 -4.69
N GLU A 54 14.27 0.05 -4.23
CA GLU A 54 14.61 -0.50 -2.91
C GLU A 54 13.92 0.28 -1.79
N PHE A 55 14.01 1.61 -1.79
CA PHE A 55 13.30 2.44 -0.82
C PHE A 55 11.77 2.31 -0.92
N GLY A 56 11.22 2.33 -2.13
CA GLY A 56 9.79 2.22 -2.35
C GLY A 56 9.23 0.88 -1.90
N GLN A 57 9.93 -0.21 -2.19
CA GLN A 57 9.54 -1.55 -1.74
C GLN A 57 9.65 -1.68 -0.22
N THR A 58 10.74 -1.21 0.37
CA THR A 58 10.91 -1.21 1.83
C THR A 58 9.81 -0.40 2.52
N TYR A 59 9.38 0.72 1.93
CA TYR A 59 8.27 1.49 2.47
C TYR A 59 6.94 0.74 2.36
N LEU A 60 6.68 0.04 1.25
CA LEU A 60 5.51 -0.85 1.13
C LEU A 60 5.50 -1.94 2.19
N GLU A 61 6.64 -2.57 2.44
CA GLU A 61 6.78 -3.59 3.48
C GLU A 61 6.61 -3.00 4.88
N TYR A 62 7.15 -1.81 5.12
CA TYR A 62 6.95 -1.10 6.37
C TYR A 62 5.46 -0.83 6.64
N VAL A 63 4.74 -0.24 5.68
CA VAL A 63 3.31 0.05 5.87
C VAL A 63 2.45 -1.21 5.89
N ARG A 64 2.86 -2.30 5.19
CA ARG A 64 2.22 -3.62 5.29
C ARG A 64 2.23 -4.16 6.72
N ASP A 65 3.36 -4.02 7.41
CA ASP A 65 3.59 -4.60 8.73
C ASP A 65 2.95 -3.78 9.87
N LEU A 66 2.38 -2.63 9.57
CA LEU A 66 1.74 -1.79 10.59
C LEU A 66 0.39 -2.40 11.05
N PRO A 67 0.08 -2.32 12.35
CA PRO A 67 -1.22 -2.76 12.87
C PRO A 67 -2.41 -2.08 12.19
N SER A 68 -2.28 -0.82 11.78
CA SER A 68 -3.34 -0.06 11.11
C SER A 68 -3.70 -0.60 9.73
N THR A 69 -2.76 -1.19 9.01
CA THR A 69 -3.02 -1.82 7.71
C THR A 69 -3.36 -3.31 7.85
N GLY A 70 -2.78 -4.00 8.84
CA GLY A 70 -2.95 -5.45 9.04
C GLY A 70 -2.55 -6.27 7.81
N GLY A 71 -1.71 -5.73 6.93
CA GLY A 71 -1.34 -6.34 5.65
C GLY A 71 -2.49 -6.43 4.64
N LEU A 72 -3.59 -5.71 4.84
CA LEU A 72 -4.74 -5.69 3.91
C LEU A 72 -4.42 -4.78 2.72
N LEU A 73 -4.45 -5.33 1.52
CA LEU A 73 -3.95 -4.68 0.31
C LEU A 73 -4.53 -3.27 0.08
N PRO A 74 -5.84 -3.01 0.18
CA PRO A 74 -6.39 -1.66 0.02
C PRO A 74 -5.86 -0.66 1.06
N ARG A 75 -5.67 -1.10 2.31
CA ARG A 75 -5.13 -0.24 3.38
C ARG A 75 -3.64 0.04 3.21
N VAL A 76 -2.88 -0.95 2.73
CA VAL A 76 -1.45 -0.77 2.40
C VAL A 76 -1.30 0.25 1.28
N ILE A 77 -2.09 0.13 0.21
CA ILE A 77 -2.08 1.09 -0.90
C ILE A 77 -2.48 2.49 -0.42
N ALA A 78 -3.54 2.61 0.38
CA ALA A 78 -3.96 3.89 0.95
C ALA A 78 -2.90 4.49 1.87
N SER A 79 -2.24 3.66 2.70
CA SER A 79 -1.16 4.08 3.59
C SER A 79 0.09 4.56 2.85
N TYR A 80 0.37 3.98 1.69
CA TYR A 80 1.48 4.43 0.84
C TYR A 80 1.31 5.90 0.40
N ASN A 81 0.11 6.27 -0.03
CA ASN A 81 -0.20 7.62 -0.52
C ASN A 81 -0.48 8.62 0.62
N ALA A 82 -1.33 8.26 1.58
CA ALA A 82 -1.78 9.17 2.65
C ALA A 82 -0.85 9.19 3.88
N GLY A 83 0.05 8.21 3.99
CA GLY A 83 0.78 7.92 5.22
C GLY A 83 -0.02 7.01 6.17
N PRO A 84 0.63 6.43 7.21
CA PRO A 84 -0.01 5.45 8.08
C PRO A 84 -0.96 6.03 9.13
N ALA A 85 -0.75 7.26 9.57
CA ALA A 85 -1.56 7.87 10.63
C ALA A 85 -3.04 8.05 10.23
N PRO A 86 -3.39 8.56 9.02
CA PRO A 86 -4.77 8.63 8.57
C PRO A 86 -5.47 7.27 8.54
N ILE A 87 -4.77 6.20 8.19
CA ILE A 87 -5.37 4.86 8.14
C ILE A 87 -5.83 4.40 9.53
N ALA A 88 -5.03 4.66 10.56
CA ALA A 88 -5.41 4.34 11.94
C ALA A 88 -6.67 5.12 12.38
N GLU A 89 -6.74 6.39 12.02
CA GLU A 89 -7.92 7.23 12.28
C GLU A 89 -9.16 6.70 11.54
N TRP A 90 -9.05 6.41 10.24
CA TRP A 90 -10.18 5.93 9.44
C TRP A 90 -10.70 4.58 9.93
N ASN A 91 -9.80 3.69 10.35
CA ASN A 91 -10.18 2.39 10.93
C ASN A 91 -11.03 2.53 12.19
N SER A 92 -10.86 3.59 12.98
CA SER A 92 -11.65 3.83 14.19
C SER A 92 -12.99 4.51 13.92
N ARG A 93 -13.15 5.14 12.75
CA ARG A 93 -14.31 5.99 12.42
C ARG A 93 -15.31 5.33 11.47
N PHE A 94 -14.85 4.43 10.61
CA PHE A 94 -15.68 3.86 9.53
C PHE A 94 -15.86 2.36 9.68
N ASP A 95 -16.95 1.84 9.12
CA ASP A 95 -17.16 0.39 9.02
C ASP A 95 -16.07 -0.26 8.17
N GLN A 96 -15.48 -1.30 8.73
CA GLN A 96 -14.38 -2.04 8.12
C GLN A 96 -14.79 -3.43 7.60
N SER A 97 -16.08 -3.74 7.60
CA SER A 97 -16.58 -5.06 7.17
C SER A 97 -16.42 -5.30 5.67
N ASP A 98 -16.56 -4.25 4.86
CA ASP A 98 -16.48 -4.31 3.39
C ASP A 98 -15.31 -3.48 2.84
N PRO A 99 -14.40 -4.10 2.06
CA PRO A 99 -13.25 -3.40 1.49
C PRO A 99 -13.63 -2.34 0.45
N LEU A 100 -14.72 -2.53 -0.30
CA LEU A 100 -15.18 -1.53 -1.29
C LEU A 100 -15.77 -0.31 -0.58
N LEU A 101 -16.55 -0.53 0.47
CA LEU A 101 -17.08 0.55 1.30
C LEU A 101 -15.94 1.35 1.95
N PHE A 102 -14.89 0.67 2.44
CA PHE A 102 -13.70 1.36 2.95
C PHE A 102 -13.09 2.29 1.89
N ILE A 103 -12.87 1.80 0.66
CA ILE A 103 -12.28 2.61 -0.42
C ILE A 103 -13.14 3.84 -0.70
N GLU A 104 -14.45 3.69 -0.82
CA GLU A 104 -15.38 4.79 -1.12
C GLU A 104 -15.50 5.81 0.01
N THR A 105 -15.27 5.40 1.25
CA THR A 105 -15.35 6.28 2.43
C THR A 105 -14.04 6.97 2.79
N ILE A 106 -12.94 6.74 2.05
CA ILE A 106 -11.67 7.43 2.25
C ILE A 106 -11.89 8.96 2.16
N PRO A 107 -11.62 9.73 3.25
CA PRO A 107 -11.91 11.18 3.25
C PRO A 107 -11.01 11.98 2.31
N TYR A 108 -9.76 11.55 2.12
CA TYR A 108 -8.81 12.23 1.25
C TYR A 108 -9.13 11.88 -0.21
N TRP A 109 -9.66 12.85 -0.97
CA TRP A 109 -10.09 12.66 -2.36
C TRP A 109 -8.97 12.11 -3.26
N GLU A 110 -7.73 12.55 -3.04
CA GLU A 110 -6.55 12.05 -3.78
C GLU A 110 -6.32 10.57 -3.49
N THR A 111 -6.30 10.17 -2.23
CA THR A 111 -6.09 8.77 -1.82
C THR A 111 -7.26 7.88 -2.25
N ARG A 112 -8.51 8.39 -2.18
CA ARG A 112 -9.68 7.68 -2.67
C ARG A 112 -9.61 7.39 -4.16
N GLY A 113 -9.06 8.31 -4.97
CA GLY A 113 -8.79 8.08 -6.38
C GLY A 113 -7.57 7.19 -6.65
N TYR A 114 -6.54 7.30 -5.82
CA TYR A 114 -5.29 6.55 -5.94
C TYR A 114 -5.47 5.04 -5.76
N VAL A 115 -6.21 4.62 -4.73
CA VAL A 115 -6.37 3.20 -4.37
C VAL A 115 -6.97 2.37 -5.51
N PRO A 116 -8.09 2.75 -6.15
CA PRO A 116 -8.65 1.99 -7.27
C PRO A 116 -7.73 1.92 -8.48
N ILE A 117 -6.98 2.99 -8.77
CA ILE A 117 -6.03 3.01 -9.89
C ILE A 117 -4.89 2.02 -9.66
N VAL A 118 -4.29 2.01 -8.46
CA VAL A 118 -3.22 1.07 -8.13
C VAL A 118 -3.75 -0.37 -8.11
N LEU A 119 -4.94 -0.61 -7.58
CA LEU A 119 -5.59 -1.93 -7.61
C LEU A 119 -5.81 -2.39 -9.05
N ARG A 120 -6.38 -1.55 -9.93
CA ARG A 120 -6.55 -1.85 -11.35
C ARG A 120 -5.23 -2.23 -12.01
N ASN A 121 -4.19 -1.44 -11.78
CA ASN A 121 -2.85 -1.73 -12.32
C ASN A 121 -2.30 -3.06 -11.77
N TYR A 122 -2.53 -3.32 -10.48
CA TYR A 122 -2.11 -4.56 -9.84
C TYR A 122 -2.83 -5.78 -10.43
N TRP A 123 -4.14 -5.71 -10.67
CA TRP A 123 -4.92 -6.79 -11.28
C TRP A 123 -4.45 -7.14 -12.70
N ILE A 124 -4.04 -6.14 -13.48
CA ILE A 124 -3.45 -6.38 -14.81
C ILE A 124 -2.16 -7.22 -14.67
N TYR A 125 -1.31 -6.88 -13.70
CA TYR A 125 -0.09 -7.66 -13.46
C TYR A 125 -0.38 -9.06 -12.90
N GLU A 126 -1.37 -9.22 -12.02
CA GLU A 126 -1.78 -10.56 -11.56
C GLU A 126 -2.24 -11.46 -12.73
N GLN A 127 -2.96 -10.89 -13.68
CA GLN A 127 -3.45 -11.63 -14.86
C GLN A 127 -2.35 -12.03 -15.85
N LEU A 128 -1.15 -11.44 -15.79
CA LEU A 128 -0.03 -11.91 -16.60
C LEU A 128 0.49 -13.29 -16.16
N GLY A 129 0.19 -13.71 -14.94
CA GLY A 129 0.61 -15.00 -14.38
C GLY A 129 -0.53 -15.98 -14.10
N ALA A 130 -1.79 -15.60 -14.33
CA ALA A 130 -2.97 -16.42 -14.05
C ALA A 130 -4.18 -15.94 -14.87
N ASP A 131 -5.12 -16.87 -15.13
CA ASP A 131 -6.34 -16.57 -15.91
C ASP A 131 -7.24 -15.50 -15.25
N GLU A 132 -7.17 -15.37 -13.92
CA GLU A 132 -7.93 -14.41 -13.15
C GLU A 132 -7.06 -13.73 -12.09
N SER A 133 -7.44 -12.49 -11.69
CA SER A 133 -6.84 -11.78 -10.57
C SER A 133 -7.45 -12.25 -9.24
N PRO A 134 -6.70 -12.96 -8.38
CA PRO A 134 -7.22 -13.43 -7.08
C PRO A 134 -7.64 -12.29 -6.15
N SER A 135 -6.90 -11.18 -6.14
CA SER A 135 -7.23 -10.05 -5.29
C SER A 135 -8.50 -9.31 -5.74
N ARG A 136 -8.71 -9.19 -7.06
CA ARG A 136 -9.96 -8.66 -7.62
C ARG A 136 -11.16 -9.53 -7.23
N ARG A 137 -11.04 -10.84 -7.41
CA ARG A 137 -12.10 -11.79 -7.03
C ARG A 137 -12.44 -11.72 -5.54
N ALA A 138 -11.42 -11.58 -4.70
CA ALA A 138 -11.62 -11.40 -3.26
C ALA A 138 -12.44 -10.14 -2.96
N LEU A 139 -12.10 -9.00 -3.55
CA LEU A 139 -12.83 -7.73 -3.38
C LEU A 139 -14.29 -7.85 -3.82
N VAL A 140 -14.56 -8.44 -4.98
CA VAL A 140 -15.92 -8.65 -5.47
C VAL A 140 -16.74 -9.55 -4.52
N ALA A 141 -16.10 -10.50 -3.84
CA ALA A 141 -16.71 -11.34 -2.83
C ALA A 141 -16.85 -10.70 -1.44
N GLY A 142 -16.54 -9.41 -1.29
CA GLY A 142 -16.55 -8.71 0.00
C GLY A 142 -15.46 -9.19 0.96
N LEU A 143 -14.37 -9.74 0.42
CA LEU A 143 -13.20 -10.17 1.17
C LEU A 143 -12.06 -9.18 1.02
N TRP A 144 -11.30 -8.98 2.08
CA TRP A 144 -10.11 -8.16 2.07
C TRP A 144 -8.91 -8.94 1.52
N PRO A 145 -8.42 -8.63 0.31
CA PRO A 145 -7.19 -9.24 -0.18
C PRO A 145 -6.01 -8.81 0.68
N ARG A 146 -5.11 -9.75 0.93
CA ARG A 146 -3.88 -9.48 1.68
C ARG A 146 -2.75 -9.11 0.73
N PHE A 147 -1.76 -8.40 1.27
CA PHE A 147 -0.54 -8.07 0.54
C PHE A 147 0.17 -9.35 0.10
N PRO A 148 0.72 -9.41 -1.14
CA PRO A 148 1.37 -10.62 -1.66
C PRO A 148 2.53 -11.09 -0.79
N GLY A 149 2.72 -12.41 -0.73
CA GLY A 149 3.83 -13.04 0.01
C GLY A 149 3.63 -13.13 1.52
N MET A 150 2.50 -12.68 2.07
CA MET A 150 2.19 -12.88 3.49
C MET A 150 1.77 -14.33 3.75
N ALA A 151 2.21 -14.88 4.90
CA ALA A 151 1.78 -16.21 5.35
C ALA A 151 0.26 -16.27 5.63
N GLY A 152 -0.37 -17.41 5.38
CA GLY A 152 -1.79 -17.66 5.62
C GLY A 152 -2.68 -17.38 4.39
N PRO A 153 -4.00 -17.19 4.58
CA PRO A 153 -4.94 -17.03 3.48
C PRO A 153 -4.66 -15.76 2.68
N THR A 154 -4.90 -15.80 1.37
CA THR A 154 -4.70 -14.66 0.45
C THR A 154 -5.73 -13.55 0.61
N ALA A 155 -6.88 -13.85 1.24
CA ALA A 155 -7.91 -12.88 1.57
C ALA A 155 -8.62 -13.28 2.86
N VAL A 156 -9.17 -12.30 3.58
CA VAL A 156 -9.85 -12.48 4.86
C VAL A 156 -11.16 -11.70 4.92
N ARG A 157 -12.11 -12.17 5.75
CA ARG A 157 -13.31 -11.42 6.12
C ARG A 157 -13.05 -10.71 7.45
N ILE A 158 -13.35 -9.42 7.52
CA ILE A 158 -13.34 -8.69 8.79
C ILE A 158 -14.73 -8.81 9.43
N ASP A 159 -14.79 -9.29 10.67
CA ASP A 159 -16.01 -9.23 11.49
C ASP A 159 -16.01 -7.88 12.23
N PRO A 160 -16.96 -6.97 11.93
CA PRO A 160 -17.02 -5.66 12.58
C PRO A 160 -17.26 -5.74 14.10
N ARG A 161 -17.69 -6.88 14.60
CA ARG A 161 -17.94 -7.12 16.03
C ARG A 161 -16.70 -7.62 16.79
N ARG A 162 -15.63 -8.00 16.10
CA ARG A 162 -14.37 -8.41 16.73
C ARG A 162 -13.38 -7.23 16.73
N PRO A 163 -12.91 -6.77 17.89
CA PRO A 163 -11.81 -5.79 17.93
C PRO A 163 -10.57 -6.34 17.22
N GLN A 164 -9.95 -5.51 16.38
CA GLN A 164 -8.80 -5.88 15.52
C GLN A 164 -7.48 -6.17 16.28
N THR A 165 -7.51 -6.21 17.60
CA THR A 165 -6.33 -6.42 18.46
C THR A 165 -5.77 -7.85 18.46
N ALA A 166 -6.33 -8.78 17.68
CA ALA A 166 -5.99 -10.21 17.75
C ALA A 166 -5.35 -10.80 16.48
N MET A 167 -4.88 -9.99 15.50
CA MET A 167 -4.22 -10.50 14.29
C MET A 167 -2.69 -10.40 14.36
N GLY A 168 -2.09 -10.90 15.42
CA GLY A 168 -0.66 -10.91 15.47
C GLY A 168 -0.07 -11.46 16.76
N ARG A 169 -0.22 -12.76 16.97
CA ARG A 169 0.66 -13.63 17.78
C ARG A 169 0.10 -15.06 17.71
N ASP A 170 0.55 -15.80 16.72
CA ASP A 170 0.74 -17.25 16.80
C ASP A 170 1.94 -17.61 15.91
#